data_046be7977b78f4f7d4c410c26d09e1c5
#
_entry.id   046be7977b78f4f7d4c410c26d09e1c5
#
_cell.length_a   1.000
_cell.length_b   1.000
_cell.length_c   1.000
_cell.angle_alpha   90.00
_cell.angle_beta   90.00
_cell.angle_gamma   90.00
#
_symmetry.space_group_name_H-M   'P 1'
#
loop_
_entity.id
_entity.type
_entity.pdbx_description
1 polymer ?
#
loop_
_entity_poly.entity_id
_entity_poly.type
_entity_poly.pdbx_seq_one_letter_code
_entity_poly.pdbx_strand_id
1 'polypeptide(L)'
;MNAFPSGRDARAWVEVDLAAVVENARTVARVAGTRLLPVVKANAYGVGAVAVSKALEPLAPWGYGVATVDEGAELRAAGITRPVLVFMPARPDLFDAYRAHRLTPALGDEASIHAWIARGAGGGAFHLEIDTGMSRSGVRWDEIEPIADLVDTPYLEGCYTHFHSADQRDGSAETQLEHFKAAVGRLARRPGLLHAANSAAALRGKAFALDMIRPGIYLYGATPGVELPTGRPAIALRARVVSVRTVRQGEGVSYSASWTAPRDSTVATLGIGYADGVRRLLGRESKASVLLNGARCPVVGRVTMDLMMVDVRNGRAAVGDVATLIGEADGLVNTLDQFAAWSDSLQHELLCGLGPRLPRIYD
;
A
#
# COMPACT_ATOMS: atom_id res chain seq x y z
N MET A 1 -17.65 -24.44 -21.27
CA MET A 1 -17.82 -23.42 -20.22
C MET A 1 -17.32 -22.11 -20.78
N ASN A 2 -18.18 -21.12 -21.00
CA ASN A 2 -17.74 -19.81 -21.40
C ASN A 2 -16.95 -19.23 -20.22
N ALA A 3 -15.66 -18.96 -20.40
CA ALA A 3 -14.85 -18.30 -19.39
C ALA A 3 -15.48 -16.91 -19.13
N PHE A 4 -15.60 -16.53 -17.87
CA PHE A 4 -16.02 -15.17 -17.52
C PHE A 4 -15.03 -14.18 -18.16
N PRO A 5 -15.49 -12.99 -18.61
CA PRO A 5 -14.60 -11.95 -19.09
C PRO A 5 -13.49 -11.68 -18.08
N SER A 6 -12.24 -11.80 -18.51
CA SER A 6 -11.07 -11.62 -17.67
C SER A 6 -10.12 -10.58 -18.25
N GLY A 7 -9.25 -10.04 -17.43
CA GLY A 7 -8.32 -9.03 -17.89
C GLY A 7 -9.04 -7.77 -18.40
N ARG A 8 -8.60 -7.23 -19.53
CA ARG A 8 -9.16 -6.01 -20.14
C ARG A 8 -10.58 -6.18 -20.70
N ASP A 9 -11.11 -7.39 -20.76
CA ASP A 9 -12.51 -7.65 -21.14
C ASP A 9 -13.49 -7.53 -19.96
N ALA A 10 -12.98 -7.44 -18.73
CA ALA A 10 -13.80 -7.25 -17.54
C ALA A 10 -14.53 -5.90 -17.56
N ARG A 11 -15.61 -5.79 -16.76
CA ARG A 11 -16.36 -4.53 -16.57
C ARG A 11 -15.54 -3.42 -15.92
N ALA A 12 -14.55 -3.79 -15.09
CA ALA A 12 -13.57 -2.89 -14.48
C ALA A 12 -12.32 -3.70 -14.10
N TRP A 13 -11.16 -3.05 -14.08
CA TRP A 13 -9.88 -3.71 -13.78
C TRP A 13 -8.85 -2.69 -13.26
N VAL A 14 -7.78 -3.24 -12.67
CA VAL A 14 -6.58 -2.49 -12.26
C VAL A 14 -5.44 -2.86 -13.22
N GLU A 15 -4.81 -1.87 -13.83
CA GLU A 15 -3.54 -2.03 -14.55
C GLU A 15 -2.40 -1.72 -13.59
N VAL A 16 -1.37 -2.57 -13.60
CA VAL A 16 -0.18 -2.46 -12.75
C VAL A 16 1.06 -2.45 -13.63
N ASP A 17 1.72 -1.30 -13.72
CA ASP A 17 3.03 -1.15 -14.38
C ASP A 17 4.13 -1.63 -13.43
N LEU A 18 4.55 -2.90 -13.58
CA LEU A 18 5.62 -3.50 -12.79
C LEU A 18 6.98 -2.83 -13.04
N ALA A 19 7.21 -2.29 -14.24
CA ALA A 19 8.44 -1.56 -14.54
C ALA A 19 8.51 -0.25 -13.75
N ALA A 20 7.37 0.45 -13.59
CA ALA A 20 7.28 1.64 -12.71
C ALA A 20 7.53 1.28 -11.24
N VAL A 21 7.00 0.16 -10.74
CA VAL A 21 7.28 -0.33 -9.38
C VAL A 21 8.79 -0.57 -9.19
N VAL A 22 9.43 -1.22 -10.14
CA VAL A 22 10.89 -1.49 -10.11
C VAL A 22 11.69 -0.18 -10.15
N GLU A 23 11.30 0.78 -10.97
CA GLU A 23 11.97 2.07 -11.08
C GLU A 23 11.84 2.88 -9.77
N ASN A 24 10.66 2.90 -9.17
CA ASN A 24 10.41 3.52 -7.88
C ASN A 24 11.29 2.88 -6.78
N ALA A 25 11.39 1.55 -6.76
CA ALA A 25 12.24 0.83 -5.83
C ALA A 25 13.73 1.20 -6.01
N ARG A 26 14.22 1.27 -7.24
CA ARG A 26 15.60 1.72 -7.55
C ARG A 26 15.83 3.16 -7.09
N THR A 27 14.86 4.02 -7.32
CA THR A 27 14.97 5.45 -6.97
C THR A 27 15.07 5.63 -5.47
N VAL A 28 14.17 5.02 -4.67
CA VAL A 28 14.21 5.16 -3.22
C VAL A 28 15.46 4.48 -2.62
N ALA A 29 15.90 3.34 -3.16
CA ALA A 29 17.13 2.67 -2.73
C ALA A 29 18.38 3.53 -3.00
N ARG A 30 18.44 4.21 -4.16
CA ARG A 30 19.53 5.13 -4.51
C ARG A 30 19.57 6.36 -3.60
N VAL A 31 18.42 6.95 -3.29
CA VAL A 31 18.32 8.11 -2.38
C VAL A 31 18.79 7.72 -0.98
N ALA A 32 18.32 6.59 -0.48
CA ALA A 32 18.68 6.08 0.85
C ALA A 32 20.12 5.53 0.92
N GLY A 33 20.64 4.99 -0.18
CA GLY A 33 22.00 4.44 -0.26
C GLY A 33 22.22 3.18 0.57
N THR A 34 21.18 2.38 0.81
CA THR A 34 21.22 1.19 1.68
C THR A 34 20.33 0.06 1.18
N ARG A 35 20.25 -1.03 1.94
CA ARG A 35 19.48 -2.24 1.60
C ARG A 35 17.97 -1.94 1.51
N LEU A 36 17.30 -2.71 0.68
CA LEU A 36 15.87 -2.59 0.42
C LEU A 36 15.10 -3.76 1.05
N LEU A 37 14.06 -3.45 1.82
CA LEU A 37 13.01 -4.34 2.27
C LEU A 37 11.66 -3.83 1.75
N PRO A 38 11.25 -4.17 0.51
CA PRO A 38 9.96 -3.77 -0.02
C PRO A 38 8.81 -4.25 0.86
N VAL A 39 7.86 -3.37 1.17
CA VAL A 39 6.68 -3.73 1.96
C VAL A 39 5.56 -4.12 1.01
N VAL A 40 5.23 -5.42 1.01
CA VAL A 40 4.24 -6.05 0.10
C VAL A 40 3.03 -6.61 0.84
N LYS A 41 2.81 -6.18 2.10
CA LYS A 41 1.64 -6.53 2.89
C LYS A 41 0.33 -6.08 2.24
N ALA A 42 -0.81 -6.63 2.69
CA ALA A 42 -2.14 -6.38 2.14
C ALA A 42 -2.17 -6.60 0.61
N ASN A 43 -1.60 -7.75 0.16
CA ASN A 43 -1.46 -8.09 -1.24
C ASN A 43 -0.73 -6.99 -2.05
N ALA A 44 0.43 -6.52 -1.55
CA ALA A 44 1.17 -5.37 -2.08
C ALA A 44 0.27 -4.13 -2.22
N TYR A 45 -0.41 -3.76 -1.12
CA TYR A 45 -1.40 -2.66 -1.12
C TYR A 45 -2.51 -2.89 -2.16
N GLY A 46 -2.95 -4.13 -2.31
CA GLY A 46 -4.03 -4.48 -3.23
C GLY A 46 -3.62 -4.70 -4.69
N VAL A 47 -2.35 -4.54 -5.06
CA VAL A 47 -1.92 -4.61 -6.46
C VAL A 47 -1.29 -5.95 -6.86
N GLY A 48 -1.06 -6.87 -5.92
CA GLY A 48 -0.59 -8.23 -6.20
C GLY A 48 0.81 -8.52 -5.65
N ALA A 49 0.88 -9.06 -4.42
CA ALA A 49 2.14 -9.29 -3.69
C ALA A 49 3.10 -10.20 -4.45
N VAL A 50 2.61 -11.28 -5.04
CA VAL A 50 3.43 -12.24 -5.79
C VAL A 50 4.04 -11.61 -7.03
N ALA A 51 3.24 -10.89 -7.83
CA ALA A 51 3.71 -10.26 -9.06
C ALA A 51 4.76 -9.18 -8.76
N VAL A 52 4.45 -8.31 -7.78
CA VAL A 52 5.36 -7.25 -7.33
C VAL A 52 6.67 -7.83 -6.78
N SER A 53 6.60 -8.85 -5.91
CA SER A 53 7.82 -9.46 -5.35
C SER A 53 8.69 -10.07 -6.44
N LYS A 54 8.10 -10.81 -7.38
CA LYS A 54 8.85 -11.38 -8.52
C LYS A 54 9.50 -10.30 -9.39
N ALA A 55 8.81 -9.20 -9.65
CA ALA A 55 9.36 -8.09 -10.42
C ALA A 55 10.54 -7.41 -9.71
N LEU A 56 10.54 -7.39 -8.37
CA LEU A 56 11.59 -6.78 -7.55
C LEU A 56 12.81 -7.68 -7.32
N GLU A 57 12.73 -9.01 -7.54
CA GLU A 57 13.83 -9.96 -7.32
C GLU A 57 15.15 -9.56 -8.01
N PRO A 58 15.15 -9.02 -9.28
CA PRO A 58 16.38 -8.57 -9.93
C PRO A 58 17.12 -7.43 -9.22
N LEU A 59 16.44 -6.69 -8.33
CA LEU A 59 17.08 -5.66 -7.50
C LEU A 59 17.83 -6.23 -6.30
N ALA A 60 17.76 -7.54 -6.09
CA ALA A 60 18.37 -8.24 -4.97
C ALA A 60 18.01 -7.59 -3.60
N PRO A 61 16.70 -7.34 -3.29
CA PRO A 61 16.34 -6.81 -1.98
C PRO A 61 16.84 -7.75 -0.88
N TRP A 62 17.01 -7.24 0.34
CA TRP A 62 17.35 -8.10 1.47
C TRP A 62 16.25 -9.14 1.71
N GLY A 63 15.01 -8.73 1.61
CA GLY A 63 13.82 -9.56 1.80
C GLY A 63 12.56 -8.78 1.51
N TYR A 64 11.42 -9.28 2.00
CA TYR A 64 10.11 -8.65 1.85
C TYR A 64 9.43 -8.46 3.21
N GLY A 65 8.68 -7.36 3.36
CA GLY A 65 7.91 -7.07 4.55
C GLY A 65 6.42 -7.35 4.34
N VAL A 66 5.85 -8.21 5.18
CA VAL A 66 4.42 -8.57 5.16
C VAL A 66 3.78 -8.29 6.52
N ALA A 67 2.45 -8.30 6.61
CA ALA A 67 1.76 -8.11 7.88
C ALA A 67 1.55 -9.44 8.62
N THR A 68 1.20 -10.51 7.94
CA THR A 68 0.75 -11.77 8.54
C THR A 68 1.56 -12.97 8.07
N VAL A 69 1.46 -14.07 8.82
CA VAL A 69 2.05 -15.37 8.47
C VAL A 69 1.50 -15.88 7.13
N ASP A 70 0.19 -15.70 6.90
CA ASP A 70 -0.48 -16.17 5.68
C ASP A 70 0.06 -15.45 4.43
N GLU A 71 0.27 -14.13 4.51
CA GLU A 71 0.91 -13.36 3.42
C GLU A 71 2.34 -13.85 3.15
N GLY A 72 3.09 -14.18 4.21
CA GLY A 72 4.42 -14.75 4.09
C GLY A 72 4.39 -16.15 3.45
N ALA A 73 3.44 -16.99 3.85
CA ALA A 73 3.24 -18.32 3.28
C ALA A 73 2.88 -18.26 1.79
N GLU A 74 2.06 -17.27 1.38
CA GLU A 74 1.74 -17.02 -0.04
C GLU A 74 3.00 -16.70 -0.85
N LEU A 75 3.88 -15.84 -0.35
CA LEU A 75 5.15 -15.53 -1.02
C LEU A 75 6.03 -16.77 -1.13
N ARG A 76 6.10 -17.61 -0.09
CA ARG A 76 6.84 -18.89 -0.12
C ARG A 76 6.28 -19.86 -1.15
N ALA A 77 4.95 -20.01 -1.20
CA ALA A 77 4.27 -20.85 -2.21
C ALA A 77 4.54 -20.36 -3.65
N ALA A 78 4.73 -19.05 -3.83
CA ALA A 78 5.09 -18.45 -5.11
C ALA A 78 6.58 -18.57 -5.48
N GLY A 79 7.42 -19.19 -4.62
CA GLY A 79 8.84 -19.45 -4.86
C GLY A 79 9.79 -18.36 -4.36
N ILE A 80 9.32 -17.37 -3.61
CA ILE A 80 10.19 -16.36 -2.99
C ILE A 80 11.03 -17.03 -1.88
N THR A 81 12.36 -16.98 -2.02
CA THR A 81 13.31 -17.60 -1.09
C THR A 81 13.99 -16.62 -0.13
N ARG A 82 14.00 -15.32 -0.46
CA ARG A 82 14.57 -14.27 0.37
C ARG A 82 13.91 -14.19 1.75
N PRO A 83 14.54 -13.57 2.76
CA PRO A 83 13.90 -13.34 4.05
C PRO A 83 12.51 -12.70 3.90
N VAL A 84 11.58 -13.10 4.75
CA VAL A 84 10.26 -12.49 4.85
C VAL A 84 10.02 -12.08 6.29
N LEU A 85 10.01 -10.78 6.54
CA LEU A 85 9.76 -10.17 7.84
C LEU A 85 8.27 -9.92 8.01
N VAL A 86 7.69 -10.49 9.08
CA VAL A 86 6.27 -10.32 9.43
C VAL A 86 6.17 -9.24 10.49
N PHE A 87 5.48 -8.13 10.19
CA PHE A 87 5.42 -6.96 11.08
C PHE A 87 4.37 -7.03 12.19
N MET A 88 3.32 -7.86 12.04
CA MET A 88 2.35 -8.03 13.11
C MET A 88 3.04 -8.68 14.32
N PRO A 89 2.79 -8.20 15.55
CA PRO A 89 3.34 -8.82 16.76
C PRO A 89 3.16 -10.34 16.76
N ALA A 90 4.26 -11.07 16.88
CA ALA A 90 4.25 -12.51 16.73
C ALA A 90 3.68 -13.16 18.00
N ARG A 91 2.62 -13.94 17.84
CA ARG A 91 1.98 -14.69 18.92
C ARG A 91 2.60 -16.07 19.06
N PRO A 92 2.78 -16.58 20.29
CA PRO A 92 3.40 -17.89 20.53
C PRO A 92 2.69 -19.07 19.85
N ASP A 93 1.37 -19.01 19.68
CA ASP A 93 0.56 -20.03 19.00
C ASP A 93 0.83 -20.12 17.48
N LEU A 94 1.42 -19.07 16.88
CA LEU A 94 1.80 -19.04 15.47
C LEU A 94 3.28 -19.41 15.21
N PHE A 95 4.10 -19.61 16.24
CA PHE A 95 5.54 -19.81 16.07
C PHE A 95 5.90 -21.03 15.23
N ASP A 96 5.11 -22.11 15.27
CA ASP A 96 5.33 -23.26 14.42
C ASP A 96 5.06 -22.95 12.94
N ALA A 97 4.09 -22.09 12.64
CA ALA A 97 3.84 -21.62 11.29
C ALA A 97 4.97 -20.72 10.78
N TYR A 98 5.53 -19.82 11.62
CA TYR A 98 6.72 -19.05 11.25
C TYR A 98 7.87 -19.98 10.82
N ARG A 99 8.13 -21.05 11.58
CA ARG A 99 9.17 -22.04 11.26
C ARG A 99 8.87 -22.80 9.99
N ALA A 100 7.65 -23.33 9.87
CA ALA A 100 7.24 -24.14 8.72
C ALA A 100 7.42 -23.37 7.41
N HIS A 101 7.12 -22.08 7.43
CA HIS A 101 7.25 -21.19 6.27
C HIS A 101 8.56 -20.39 6.24
N ARG A 102 9.51 -20.63 7.16
CA ARG A 102 10.79 -19.90 7.23
C ARG A 102 10.60 -18.39 7.20
N LEU A 103 9.73 -17.87 8.09
CA LEU A 103 9.43 -16.46 8.25
C LEU A 103 10.20 -15.89 9.44
N THR A 104 10.56 -14.61 9.36
CA THR A 104 11.24 -13.87 10.42
C THR A 104 10.18 -13.08 11.20
N PRO A 105 9.98 -13.31 12.52
CA PRO A 105 9.04 -12.55 13.32
C PRO A 105 9.57 -11.18 13.70
N ALA A 106 8.66 -10.22 13.88
CA ALA A 106 8.88 -9.04 14.68
C ALA A 106 8.42 -9.35 16.12
N LEU A 107 9.33 -9.19 17.09
CA LEU A 107 9.05 -9.37 18.51
C LEU A 107 9.15 -8.02 19.21
N GLY A 108 8.15 -7.68 20.01
CA GLY A 108 8.03 -6.35 20.62
C GLY A 108 7.56 -6.36 22.07
N ASP A 109 7.54 -7.52 22.72
CA ASP A 109 7.24 -7.68 24.14
C ASP A 109 8.07 -8.81 24.77
N GLU A 110 8.31 -8.67 26.08
CA GLU A 110 9.16 -9.62 26.81
C GLU A 110 8.64 -11.06 26.72
N ALA A 111 7.36 -11.28 26.80
CA ALA A 111 6.76 -12.62 26.82
C ALA A 111 6.95 -13.33 25.48
N SER A 112 6.72 -12.64 24.38
CA SER A 112 6.93 -13.18 23.01
C SER A 112 8.41 -13.44 22.72
N ILE A 113 9.31 -12.54 23.17
CA ILE A 113 10.76 -12.70 23.06
C ILE A 113 11.22 -13.94 23.82
N HIS A 114 10.81 -14.06 25.09
CA HIS A 114 11.15 -15.18 25.94
C HIS A 114 10.68 -16.51 25.33
N ALA A 115 9.41 -16.55 24.89
CA ALA A 115 8.82 -17.73 24.28
C ALA A 115 9.48 -18.14 22.96
N TRP A 116 9.96 -17.16 22.16
CA TRP A 116 10.70 -17.43 20.92
C TRP A 116 12.10 -18.00 21.21
N ILE A 117 12.85 -17.36 22.11
CA ILE A 117 14.21 -17.76 22.47
C ILE A 117 14.24 -19.12 23.17
N ALA A 118 13.24 -19.42 24.01
CA ALA A 118 13.10 -20.71 24.68
C ALA A 118 13.03 -21.92 23.70
N ARG A 119 12.68 -21.67 22.44
CA ARG A 119 12.70 -22.69 21.37
C ARG A 119 14.11 -22.97 20.84
N GLY A 120 15.13 -22.24 21.32
CA GLY A 120 16.55 -22.40 20.96
C GLY A 120 16.78 -22.24 19.46
N ALA A 121 17.71 -23.01 18.88
CA ALA A 121 18.00 -22.99 17.45
C ALA A 121 16.75 -23.23 16.56
N GLY A 122 15.72 -23.82 17.13
CA GLY A 122 14.44 -23.99 16.45
C GLY A 122 13.61 -22.73 16.26
N GLY A 123 13.86 -21.63 17.01
CA GLY A 123 13.22 -20.35 16.83
C GLY A 123 13.68 -19.61 15.56
N GLY A 124 15.00 -19.59 15.33
CA GLY A 124 15.62 -18.87 14.22
C GLY A 124 15.75 -17.37 14.47
N ALA A 125 16.16 -16.64 13.42
CA ALA A 125 16.35 -15.19 13.47
C ALA A 125 15.05 -14.43 13.73
N PHE A 126 15.16 -13.31 14.42
CA PHE A 126 14.05 -12.38 14.66
C PHE A 126 14.51 -10.93 14.61
N HIS A 127 13.58 -10.00 14.43
CA HIS A 127 13.81 -8.56 14.58
C HIS A 127 13.08 -8.05 15.83
N LEU A 128 13.78 -7.23 16.62
CA LEU A 128 13.22 -6.54 17.77
C LEU A 128 12.50 -5.25 17.31
N GLU A 129 11.24 -5.11 17.63
CA GLU A 129 10.51 -3.86 17.45
C GLU A 129 10.68 -2.97 18.68
N ILE A 130 11.14 -1.74 18.47
CA ILE A 130 11.32 -0.73 19.52
C ILE A 130 10.32 0.41 19.26
N ASP A 131 9.45 0.66 20.23
CA ASP A 131 8.53 1.80 20.17
C ASP A 131 9.24 3.08 20.62
N THR A 132 9.37 4.00 19.68
CA THR A 132 10.01 5.30 19.91
C THR A 132 9.02 6.47 19.92
N GLY A 133 7.70 6.16 19.89
CA GLY A 133 6.65 7.17 19.93
C GLY A 133 5.43 6.89 19.06
N MET A 134 5.38 5.76 18.34
CA MET A 134 4.20 5.33 17.59
C MET A 134 3.08 4.84 18.53
N SER A 135 3.45 4.31 19.69
CA SER A 135 2.54 3.80 20.74
C SER A 135 1.55 2.73 20.23
N ARG A 136 2.03 1.86 19.34
CA ARG A 136 1.24 0.80 18.72
C ARG A 136 1.70 -0.60 19.12
N SER A 137 2.99 -0.85 19.03
CA SER A 137 3.66 -2.12 19.34
C SER A 137 5.14 -1.87 19.57
N GLY A 138 5.85 -2.84 20.14
CA GLY A 138 7.28 -2.73 20.42
C GLY A 138 7.61 -2.47 21.87
N VAL A 139 8.83 -2.85 22.28
CA VAL A 139 9.38 -2.50 23.58
C VAL A 139 9.65 -0.99 23.61
N ARG A 140 9.24 -0.33 24.68
CA ARG A 140 9.49 1.11 24.80
C ARG A 140 10.98 1.41 24.77
N TRP A 141 11.35 2.47 24.05
CA TRP A 141 12.76 2.87 23.86
C TRP A 141 13.49 3.17 25.16
N ASP A 142 12.78 3.59 26.23
CA ASP A 142 13.28 3.91 27.57
C ASP A 142 13.19 2.73 28.55
N GLU A 143 12.64 1.59 28.13
CA GLU A 143 12.45 0.37 28.92
C GLU A 143 13.16 -0.84 28.28
N ILE A 144 14.40 -0.67 27.86
CA ILE A 144 15.19 -1.73 27.18
C ILE A 144 15.88 -2.66 28.19
N GLU A 145 16.26 -2.15 29.36
CA GLU A 145 17.04 -2.89 30.35
C GLU A 145 16.44 -4.25 30.74
N PRO A 146 15.11 -4.40 30.94
CA PRO A 146 14.53 -5.69 31.31
C PRO A 146 14.73 -6.80 30.28
N ILE A 147 14.92 -6.43 29.00
CA ILE A 147 15.06 -7.39 27.90
C ILE A 147 16.49 -7.46 27.33
N ALA A 148 17.40 -6.56 27.76
CA ALA A 148 18.72 -6.42 27.15
C ALA A 148 19.52 -7.74 27.16
N ASP A 149 19.56 -8.42 28.31
CA ASP A 149 20.24 -9.72 28.45
C ASP A 149 19.48 -10.84 27.70
N LEU A 150 18.15 -10.76 27.66
CA LEU A 150 17.30 -11.74 26.98
C LEU A 150 17.53 -11.73 25.47
N VAL A 151 17.72 -10.56 24.87
CA VAL A 151 17.97 -10.42 23.44
C VAL A 151 19.45 -10.52 23.03
N ASP A 152 20.37 -10.66 23.98
CA ASP A 152 21.81 -10.94 23.69
C ASP A 152 22.00 -12.36 23.19
N THR A 153 21.51 -12.65 22.03
CA THR A 153 21.53 -13.97 21.40
C THR A 153 21.93 -13.82 19.93
N PRO A 154 22.58 -14.88 19.34
CA PRO A 154 22.90 -14.87 17.91
C PRO A 154 21.68 -14.80 16.99
N TYR A 155 20.47 -14.97 17.52
CA TYR A 155 19.22 -14.93 16.75
C TYR A 155 18.65 -13.52 16.59
N LEU A 156 19.12 -12.52 17.35
CA LEU A 156 18.78 -11.12 17.13
C LEU A 156 19.45 -10.63 15.84
N GLU A 157 18.74 -10.74 14.71
CA GLU A 157 19.24 -10.33 13.39
C GLU A 157 19.13 -8.83 13.20
N GLY A 158 18.04 -8.21 13.65
CA GLY A 158 17.80 -6.79 13.46
C GLY A 158 16.97 -6.12 14.54
N CYS A 159 17.03 -4.80 14.58
CA CYS A 159 16.13 -3.95 15.35
C CYS A 159 15.49 -2.90 14.46
N TYR A 160 14.25 -2.56 14.77
CA TYR A 160 13.56 -1.50 14.02
C TYR A 160 12.61 -0.69 14.89
N THR A 161 12.28 0.49 14.37
CA THR A 161 11.19 1.33 14.84
C THR A 161 10.33 1.79 13.68
N HIS A 162 9.17 2.41 13.95
CA HIS A 162 8.31 3.00 12.94
C HIS A 162 7.99 4.45 13.27
N PHE A 163 8.31 5.36 12.35
CA PHE A 163 8.02 6.79 12.51
C PHE A 163 6.52 7.06 12.30
N HIS A 164 5.93 7.86 13.19
CA HIS A 164 4.52 8.25 13.10
C HIS A 164 4.27 9.38 12.09
N SER A 165 5.24 10.29 11.89
CA SER A 165 5.07 11.49 11.05
C SER A 165 6.31 11.79 10.18
N ALA A 166 6.89 10.75 9.55
CA ALA A 166 8.06 10.94 8.68
C ALA A 166 7.76 11.80 7.43
N ASP A 167 6.50 11.94 7.07
CA ASP A 167 5.96 12.79 6.00
C ASP A 167 5.93 14.27 6.38
N GLN A 168 6.12 14.62 7.65
CA GLN A 168 6.12 15.98 8.17
C GLN A 168 7.55 16.44 8.53
N ARG A 169 7.77 17.74 8.57
CA ARG A 169 9.07 18.37 8.94
C ARG A 169 8.94 19.07 10.29
N ASP A 170 8.36 18.39 11.27
CA ASP A 170 8.09 18.92 12.62
C ASP A 170 9.16 18.53 13.66
N GLY A 171 10.23 17.82 13.25
CA GLY A 171 11.28 17.32 14.14
C GLY A 171 10.95 16.00 14.85
N SER A 172 9.73 15.49 14.70
CA SER A 172 9.30 14.27 15.41
C SER A 172 10.05 13.01 14.95
N ALA A 173 10.30 12.90 13.65
CA ALA A 173 11.03 11.76 13.11
C ALA A 173 12.51 11.74 13.57
N GLU A 174 13.13 12.91 13.69
CA GLU A 174 14.48 13.09 14.25
C GLU A 174 14.50 12.64 15.72
N THR A 175 13.56 13.10 16.52
CA THR A 175 13.44 12.71 17.93
C THR A 175 13.23 11.18 18.08
N GLN A 176 12.35 10.58 17.28
CA GLN A 176 12.16 9.14 17.28
C GLN A 176 13.44 8.38 16.87
N LEU A 177 14.21 8.92 15.91
CA LEU A 177 15.49 8.32 15.51
C LEU A 177 16.54 8.39 16.63
N GLU A 178 16.57 9.47 17.39
CA GLU A 178 17.45 9.62 18.57
C GLU A 178 17.06 8.62 19.67
N HIS A 179 15.77 8.50 19.98
CA HIS A 179 15.25 7.47 20.89
C HIS A 179 15.64 6.06 20.46
N PHE A 180 15.52 5.77 19.16
CA PHE A 180 15.90 4.46 18.61
C PHE A 180 17.40 4.18 18.81
N LYS A 181 18.26 5.14 18.50
CA LYS A 181 19.70 5.01 18.69
C LYS A 181 20.07 4.85 20.16
N ALA A 182 19.40 5.59 21.05
CA ALA A 182 19.61 5.47 22.50
C ALA A 182 19.20 4.07 23.01
N ALA A 183 18.07 3.54 22.56
CA ALA A 183 17.61 2.20 22.90
C ALA A 183 18.59 1.12 22.41
N VAL A 184 19.01 1.20 21.13
CA VAL A 184 20.00 0.26 20.57
C VAL A 184 21.34 0.33 21.30
N GLY A 185 21.74 1.52 21.75
CA GLY A 185 22.98 1.73 22.54
C GLY A 185 22.98 1.05 23.92
N ARG A 186 21.81 0.63 24.42
CA ARG A 186 21.68 -0.13 25.69
C ARG A 186 21.74 -1.63 25.51
N LEU A 187 21.69 -2.14 24.26
CA LEU A 187 21.85 -3.55 23.97
C LEU A 187 23.32 -3.95 24.12
N ALA A 188 23.60 -5.12 24.69
CA ALA A 188 24.96 -5.63 24.88
C ALA A 188 25.72 -5.76 23.55
N ARG A 189 25.00 -6.07 22.47
CA ARG A 189 25.54 -6.18 21.13
C ARG A 189 24.65 -5.44 20.13
N ARG A 190 25.29 -4.64 19.24
CA ARG A 190 24.57 -4.03 18.12
C ARG A 190 24.05 -5.11 17.17
N PRO A 191 22.75 -5.15 16.86
CA PRO A 191 22.19 -6.05 15.84
C PRO A 191 22.79 -5.79 14.46
N GLY A 192 22.79 -6.82 13.61
CA GLY A 192 23.34 -6.74 12.25
C GLY A 192 22.59 -5.78 11.34
N LEU A 193 21.29 -5.55 11.60
CA LEU A 193 20.42 -4.72 10.79
C LEU A 193 19.65 -3.74 11.68
N LEU A 194 19.82 -2.46 11.43
CA LEU A 194 19.00 -1.40 12.00
C LEU A 194 18.16 -0.77 10.90
N HIS A 195 16.85 -0.63 11.12
CA HIS A 195 15.97 -0.03 10.13
C HIS A 195 14.82 0.75 10.76
N ALA A 196 14.62 1.99 10.29
CA ALA A 196 13.58 2.90 10.78
C ALA A 196 12.72 3.45 9.63
N ALA A 197 13.35 3.73 8.48
CA ALA A 197 12.76 4.48 7.40
C ALA A 197 11.65 3.71 6.66
N ASN A 198 10.42 4.28 6.67
CA ASN A 198 9.35 4.00 5.72
C ASN A 198 9.60 4.76 4.41
N SER A 199 8.62 4.82 3.48
CA SER A 199 8.74 5.53 2.21
C SER A 199 9.14 7.00 2.39
N ALA A 200 8.48 7.72 3.31
CA ALA A 200 8.73 9.13 3.54
C ALA A 200 10.13 9.38 4.10
N ALA A 201 10.49 8.68 5.17
CA ALA A 201 11.82 8.82 5.79
C ALA A 201 12.95 8.41 4.83
N ALA A 202 12.77 7.39 4.00
CA ALA A 202 13.76 6.94 3.02
C ALA A 202 14.07 8.02 1.97
N LEU A 203 13.06 8.78 1.56
CA LEU A 203 13.21 9.89 0.62
C LEU A 203 13.80 11.17 1.25
N ARG A 204 13.81 11.26 2.59
CA ARG A 204 14.52 12.34 3.30
C ARG A 204 16.04 12.12 3.33
N GLY A 205 16.51 10.99 2.85
CA GLY A 205 17.91 10.71 2.60
C GLY A 205 18.59 9.80 3.65
N LYS A 206 19.91 9.72 3.55
CA LYS A 206 20.75 8.76 4.29
C LYS A 206 20.65 8.86 5.81
N ALA A 207 20.31 10.03 6.37
CA ALA A 207 20.23 10.23 7.81
C ALA A 207 19.22 9.28 8.50
N PHE A 208 18.14 8.90 7.79
CA PHE A 208 17.09 8.01 8.30
C PHE A 208 17.24 6.56 7.83
N ALA A 209 18.08 6.30 6.83
CA ALA A 209 18.12 5.03 6.13
C ALA A 209 18.67 3.87 6.96
N LEU A 210 19.68 4.15 7.82
CA LEU A 210 20.39 3.14 8.61
C LEU A 210 20.93 2.00 7.72
N ASP A 211 20.76 0.72 8.14
CA ASP A 211 21.26 -0.43 7.39
C ASP A 211 20.25 -0.94 6.34
N MET A 212 18.96 -0.51 6.43
CA MET A 212 17.89 -0.96 5.53
C MET A 212 16.68 -0.04 5.58
N ILE A 213 16.00 0.13 4.43
CA ILE A 213 14.76 0.90 4.32
C ILE A 213 13.56 0.00 4.02
N ARG A 214 12.36 0.44 4.42
CA ARG A 214 11.10 -0.29 4.26
C ARG A 214 10.07 0.52 3.44
N PRO A 215 10.33 0.78 2.16
CA PRO A 215 9.37 1.50 1.33
C PRO A 215 8.13 0.63 1.04
N GLY A 216 6.96 1.26 1.09
CA GLY A 216 5.68 0.69 0.71
C GLY A 216 5.01 1.57 -0.34
N ILE A 217 4.27 2.57 0.10
CA ILE A 217 3.38 3.37 -0.76
C ILE A 217 4.09 4.05 -1.95
N TYR A 218 5.33 4.47 -1.80
CA TYR A 218 6.13 5.06 -2.88
C TYR A 218 6.37 4.09 -4.04
N LEU A 219 6.50 2.80 -3.76
CA LEU A 219 6.68 1.76 -4.78
C LEU A 219 5.52 1.76 -5.78
N TYR A 220 4.33 2.07 -5.31
CA TYR A 220 3.08 2.03 -6.07
C TYR A 220 2.73 3.38 -6.72
N GLY A 221 3.66 4.35 -6.68
CA GLY A 221 3.54 5.62 -7.40
C GLY A 221 2.77 6.71 -6.66
N ALA A 222 2.50 6.54 -5.37
CA ALA A 222 1.89 7.58 -4.55
C ALA A 222 2.91 8.53 -3.94
N THR A 223 2.51 9.75 -3.65
CA THR A 223 3.30 10.72 -2.90
C THR A 223 3.32 10.33 -1.42
N PRO A 224 4.47 10.06 -0.81
CA PRO A 224 4.52 9.61 0.58
C PRO A 224 4.45 10.75 1.61
N GLY A 225 4.35 11.99 1.18
CA GLY A 225 4.24 13.16 2.05
C GLY A 225 4.42 14.48 1.29
N VAL A 226 4.09 15.58 1.94
CA VAL A 226 4.24 16.94 1.38
C VAL A 226 5.73 17.22 1.14
N GLU A 227 6.04 17.89 0.04
CA GLU A 227 7.42 18.26 -0.36
C GLU A 227 8.37 17.05 -0.62
N LEU A 228 7.83 15.82 -0.67
CA LEU A 228 8.60 14.65 -1.08
C LEU A 228 8.34 14.31 -2.56
N PRO A 229 9.32 13.73 -3.25
CA PRO A 229 9.13 13.36 -4.64
C PRO A 229 8.05 12.28 -4.78
N THR A 230 7.20 12.45 -5.78
CA THR A 230 6.22 11.43 -6.19
C THR A 230 6.92 10.33 -6.96
N GLY A 231 6.53 9.08 -6.73
CA GLY A 231 6.96 7.95 -7.55
C GLY A 231 6.38 8.03 -8.97
N ARG A 232 7.00 7.32 -9.92
CA ARG A 232 6.38 7.09 -11.22
C ARG A 232 5.02 6.41 -11.02
N PRO A 233 3.91 6.90 -11.59
CA PRO A 233 2.61 6.26 -11.50
C PRO A 233 2.69 4.79 -11.92
N ALA A 234 2.26 3.89 -11.05
CA ALA A 234 2.34 2.45 -11.29
C ALA A 234 0.96 1.78 -11.40
N ILE A 235 -0.11 2.54 -11.16
CA ILE A 235 -1.47 1.99 -11.04
C ILE A 235 -2.43 2.81 -11.91
N ALA A 236 -3.28 2.10 -12.69
CA ALA A 236 -4.46 2.69 -13.29
C ALA A 236 -5.72 1.88 -12.94
N LEU A 237 -6.83 2.59 -12.70
CA LEU A 237 -8.14 2.00 -12.44
C LEU A 237 -9.07 2.35 -13.60
N ARG A 238 -9.57 1.32 -14.28
CA ARG A 238 -10.42 1.42 -15.47
C ARG A 238 -11.78 0.82 -15.22
N ALA A 239 -12.81 1.39 -15.88
CA ALA A 239 -14.15 0.82 -15.87
C ALA A 239 -14.84 1.05 -17.22
N ARG A 240 -15.65 0.07 -17.66
CA ARG A 240 -16.43 0.18 -18.89
C ARG A 240 -17.72 0.93 -18.66
N VAL A 241 -18.12 1.68 -19.66
CA VAL A 241 -19.47 2.20 -19.79
C VAL A 241 -20.41 1.01 -20.05
N VAL A 242 -21.39 0.82 -19.19
CA VAL A 242 -22.37 -0.27 -19.28
C VAL A 242 -23.75 0.23 -19.71
N SER A 243 -24.00 1.53 -19.63
CA SER A 243 -25.25 2.19 -20.10
C SER A 243 -24.99 3.66 -20.40
N VAL A 244 -25.68 4.17 -21.39
CA VAL A 244 -25.70 5.61 -21.72
C VAL A 244 -27.15 6.02 -21.87
N ARG A 245 -27.54 7.16 -21.30
CA ARG A 245 -28.90 7.70 -21.41
C ARG A 245 -28.93 9.22 -21.36
N THR A 246 -29.94 9.81 -21.97
CA THR A 246 -30.30 11.21 -21.76
C THR A 246 -31.10 11.32 -20.46
N VAL A 247 -30.70 12.26 -19.61
CA VAL A 247 -31.43 12.69 -18.40
C VAL A 247 -31.88 14.12 -18.67
N ARG A 248 -33.19 14.38 -18.62
CA ARG A 248 -33.73 15.69 -18.92
C ARG A 248 -33.50 16.67 -17.79
N GLN A 249 -33.49 17.94 -18.09
CA GLN A 249 -33.42 19.00 -17.09
C GLN A 249 -34.43 18.76 -15.97
N GLY A 250 -33.99 18.84 -14.71
CA GLY A 250 -34.84 18.63 -13.54
C GLY A 250 -34.99 17.17 -13.10
N GLU A 251 -34.61 16.19 -13.92
CA GLU A 251 -34.65 14.79 -13.52
C GLU A 251 -33.49 14.44 -12.58
N GLY A 252 -33.75 13.52 -11.63
CA GLY A 252 -32.81 13.08 -10.64
C GLY A 252 -32.01 11.84 -11.07
N VAL A 253 -30.75 11.73 -10.59
CA VAL A 253 -29.88 10.57 -10.81
C VAL A 253 -29.52 9.93 -9.48
N SER A 254 -29.50 8.58 -9.46
CA SER A 254 -29.12 7.74 -8.34
C SER A 254 -30.04 7.80 -7.12
N TYR A 255 -29.63 7.11 -6.04
CA TYR A 255 -30.41 7.04 -4.80
C TYR A 255 -30.70 8.43 -4.23
N SER A 256 -31.94 8.62 -3.81
CA SER A 256 -32.48 9.91 -3.28
C SER A 256 -32.39 11.05 -4.30
N ALA A 257 -32.32 10.76 -5.61
CA ALA A 257 -32.12 11.78 -6.65
C ALA A 257 -31.03 12.79 -6.25
N SER A 258 -29.92 12.29 -5.72
CA SER A 258 -28.89 13.10 -5.05
C SER A 258 -28.13 14.05 -5.99
N TRP A 259 -28.35 13.92 -7.29
CA TRP A 259 -27.97 14.90 -8.31
C TRP A 259 -29.18 15.15 -9.22
N THR A 260 -29.50 16.40 -9.46
CA THR A 260 -30.54 16.81 -10.39
C THR A 260 -29.90 17.40 -11.64
N ALA A 261 -30.30 16.96 -12.81
CA ALA A 261 -29.74 17.41 -14.07
C ALA A 261 -30.03 18.93 -14.27
N PRO A 262 -28.99 19.78 -14.33
CA PRO A 262 -29.18 21.24 -14.49
C PRO A 262 -29.57 21.63 -15.91
N ARG A 263 -29.48 20.74 -16.87
CA ARG A 263 -29.84 20.80 -18.27
C ARG A 263 -30.07 19.38 -18.78
N ASP A 264 -30.56 19.23 -20.00
CA ASP A 264 -30.51 17.92 -20.67
C ASP A 264 -29.08 17.44 -20.72
N SER A 265 -28.82 16.29 -20.13
CA SER A 265 -27.47 15.74 -19.87
C SER A 265 -27.35 14.32 -20.40
N THR A 266 -26.24 14.01 -21.03
CA THR A 266 -25.85 12.61 -21.32
C THR A 266 -25.18 12.04 -20.10
N VAL A 267 -25.77 11.00 -19.51
CA VAL A 267 -25.21 10.30 -18.34
C VAL A 267 -24.74 8.91 -18.76
N ALA A 268 -23.46 8.63 -18.53
CA ALA A 268 -22.88 7.30 -18.67
C ALA A 268 -22.84 6.60 -17.31
N THR A 269 -23.20 5.31 -17.30
CA THR A 269 -23.11 4.44 -16.13
C THR A 269 -21.88 3.55 -16.31
N LEU A 270 -20.99 3.54 -15.32
CA LEU A 270 -19.78 2.75 -15.30
C LEU A 270 -19.98 1.48 -14.46
N GLY A 271 -19.44 0.35 -14.91
CA GLY A 271 -19.55 -0.94 -14.27
C GLY A 271 -18.62 -1.10 -13.06
N ILE A 272 -18.59 -0.13 -12.16
CA ILE A 272 -17.77 -0.14 -10.93
C ILE A 272 -18.50 0.59 -9.81
N GLY A 273 -18.38 0.08 -8.57
CA GLY A 273 -19.03 0.69 -7.42
C GLY A 273 -18.29 0.44 -6.11
N TYR A 274 -18.97 0.66 -4.96
CA TYR A 274 -18.28 0.56 -3.67
C TYR A 274 -17.90 -0.87 -3.27
N ALA A 275 -18.52 -1.90 -3.82
CA ALA A 275 -18.11 -3.29 -3.63
C ALA A 275 -16.81 -3.63 -4.38
N ASP A 276 -16.34 -2.73 -5.23
CA ASP A 276 -15.05 -2.83 -5.94
C ASP A 276 -13.96 -1.96 -5.30
N GLY A 277 -14.30 -1.17 -4.27
CA GLY A 277 -13.38 -0.28 -3.58
C GLY A 277 -13.53 1.20 -3.93
N VAL A 278 -14.44 1.58 -4.83
CA VAL A 278 -14.76 2.99 -5.08
C VAL A 278 -15.62 3.53 -3.95
N ARG A 279 -15.10 4.48 -3.18
CA ARG A 279 -15.80 4.96 -2.00
C ARG A 279 -17.14 5.63 -2.35
N ARG A 280 -18.17 5.35 -1.56
CA ARG A 280 -19.51 5.91 -1.73
C ARG A 280 -19.55 7.44 -1.62
N LEU A 281 -18.59 8.03 -0.89
CA LEU A 281 -18.45 9.48 -0.72
C LEU A 281 -18.02 10.20 -2.01
N LEU A 282 -17.40 9.51 -2.95
CA LEU A 282 -16.89 10.10 -4.19
C LEU A 282 -17.95 10.89 -4.97
N GLY A 283 -19.23 10.48 -4.93
CA GLY A 283 -20.35 11.19 -5.58
C GLY A 283 -20.96 12.31 -4.75
N ARG A 284 -20.42 12.67 -3.61
CA ARG A 284 -21.04 13.62 -2.68
C ARG A 284 -20.68 15.08 -2.95
N GLU A 285 -19.52 15.32 -3.52
CA GLU A 285 -19.00 16.67 -3.78
C GLU A 285 -18.54 16.77 -5.23
N SER A 286 -19.27 17.16 -6.15
CA SER A 286 -19.07 17.39 -7.60
C SER A 286 -17.62 17.66 -8.14
N LYS A 287 -16.58 17.46 -7.32
CA LYS A 287 -15.15 17.64 -7.67
C LYS A 287 -14.56 16.40 -8.32
N ALA A 288 -15.06 15.20 -7.99
CA ALA A 288 -14.58 13.96 -8.55
C ALA A 288 -14.97 13.83 -10.02
N SER A 289 -14.04 13.40 -10.85
CA SER A 289 -14.26 13.17 -12.27
C SER A 289 -13.51 11.94 -12.76
N VAL A 290 -14.02 11.34 -13.83
CA VAL A 290 -13.30 10.32 -14.60
C VAL A 290 -12.88 10.90 -15.94
N LEU A 291 -11.92 10.24 -16.59
CA LEU A 291 -11.50 10.58 -17.95
C LEU A 291 -12.25 9.65 -18.90
N LEU A 292 -12.96 10.21 -19.86
CA LEU A 292 -13.72 9.45 -20.85
C LEU A 292 -13.70 10.19 -22.19
N ASN A 293 -13.18 9.53 -23.24
CA ASN A 293 -13.14 10.05 -24.62
C ASN A 293 -12.60 11.49 -24.70
N GLY A 294 -11.44 11.74 -24.10
CA GLY A 294 -10.76 13.04 -24.11
C GLY A 294 -11.39 14.11 -23.22
N ALA A 295 -12.32 13.77 -22.34
CA ALA A 295 -12.97 14.73 -21.45
C ALA A 295 -12.94 14.31 -19.98
N ARG A 296 -12.95 15.30 -19.07
CA ARG A 296 -13.22 15.10 -17.65
C ARG A 296 -14.72 15.07 -17.40
N CYS A 297 -15.26 13.91 -17.06
CA CYS A 297 -16.67 13.67 -16.81
C CYS A 297 -16.93 13.63 -15.30
N PRO A 298 -17.63 14.62 -14.72
CA PRO A 298 -17.93 14.66 -13.30
C PRO A 298 -18.75 13.45 -12.86
N VAL A 299 -18.42 12.91 -11.66
CA VAL A 299 -19.25 11.91 -11.00
C VAL A 299 -20.55 12.57 -10.55
N VAL A 300 -21.70 11.98 -10.90
CA VAL A 300 -23.03 12.51 -10.58
C VAL A 300 -23.86 11.46 -9.83
N GLY A 301 -24.58 11.94 -8.84
CA GLY A 301 -25.35 11.07 -7.97
C GLY A 301 -24.46 10.24 -7.04
N ARG A 302 -25.07 9.35 -6.26
CA ARG A 302 -24.34 8.50 -5.30
C ARG A 302 -23.73 7.30 -6.02
N VAL A 303 -22.49 6.96 -5.69
CA VAL A 303 -21.90 5.66 -6.06
C VAL A 303 -22.73 4.56 -5.39
N THR A 304 -23.13 3.57 -6.19
CA THR A 304 -23.89 2.41 -5.72
C THR A 304 -22.99 1.21 -5.49
N MET A 305 -23.53 0.07 -5.12
CA MET A 305 -22.74 -1.15 -4.84
C MET A 305 -21.86 -1.52 -6.04
N ASP A 306 -22.42 -1.47 -7.25
CA ASP A 306 -21.80 -2.03 -8.45
C ASP A 306 -21.63 -1.01 -9.58
N LEU A 307 -22.20 0.19 -9.44
CA LEU A 307 -22.30 1.16 -10.53
C LEU A 307 -22.00 2.58 -10.04
N MET A 308 -21.42 3.37 -10.94
CA MET A 308 -21.16 4.78 -10.78
C MET A 308 -21.63 5.57 -12.02
N MET A 309 -22.20 6.74 -11.85
CA MET A 309 -22.68 7.56 -12.95
C MET A 309 -21.83 8.81 -13.14
N VAL A 310 -21.66 9.22 -14.39
CA VAL A 310 -20.91 10.41 -14.77
C VAL A 310 -21.66 11.26 -15.80
N ASP A 311 -21.57 12.59 -15.69
CA ASP A 311 -22.09 13.54 -16.68
C ASP A 311 -21.09 13.66 -17.84
N VAL A 312 -21.48 13.20 -19.03
CA VAL A 312 -20.62 13.20 -20.22
C VAL A 312 -20.67 14.59 -20.87
N ARG A 313 -19.71 15.44 -20.51
CA ARG A 313 -19.67 16.85 -20.89
C ARG A 313 -19.62 17.11 -22.40
N ASN A 314 -18.95 16.27 -23.17
CA ASN A 314 -18.81 16.36 -24.61
C ASN A 314 -19.92 15.60 -25.38
N GLY A 315 -20.87 14.98 -24.66
CA GLY A 315 -21.95 14.17 -25.23
C GLY A 315 -21.53 12.90 -25.96
N ARG A 316 -20.26 12.53 -25.89
CA ARG A 316 -19.67 11.37 -26.60
C ARG A 316 -19.39 10.23 -25.64
N ALA A 317 -20.27 9.25 -25.56
CA ALA A 317 -20.05 8.00 -24.88
C ALA A 317 -20.89 6.89 -25.52
N ALA A 318 -20.35 5.71 -25.57
CA ALA A 318 -21.02 4.49 -26.01
C ALA A 318 -20.83 3.38 -25.00
N VAL A 319 -21.75 2.42 -24.97
CA VAL A 319 -21.58 1.20 -24.18
C VAL A 319 -20.33 0.45 -24.67
N GLY A 320 -19.47 0.07 -23.75
CA GLY A 320 -18.18 -0.56 -24.03
C GLY A 320 -16.97 0.39 -23.96
N ASP A 321 -17.19 1.72 -24.05
CA ASP A 321 -16.09 2.69 -23.85
C ASP A 321 -15.45 2.51 -22.48
N VAL A 322 -14.17 2.90 -22.37
CA VAL A 322 -13.38 2.75 -21.15
C VAL A 322 -13.16 4.09 -20.48
N ALA A 323 -13.69 4.22 -19.28
CA ALA A 323 -13.43 5.36 -18.41
C ALA A 323 -12.21 5.08 -17.53
N THR A 324 -11.37 6.11 -17.32
CA THR A 324 -10.21 6.08 -16.43
C THR A 324 -10.55 6.83 -15.15
N LEU A 325 -10.56 6.10 -14.04
CA LEU A 325 -10.77 6.68 -12.71
C LEU A 325 -9.44 7.18 -12.13
N ILE A 326 -8.41 6.36 -12.23
CA ILE A 326 -7.03 6.66 -11.82
C ILE A 326 -6.13 6.36 -13.01
N GLY A 327 -5.16 7.21 -13.29
CA GLY A 327 -4.20 7.05 -14.39
C GLY A 327 -4.38 8.10 -15.49
N GLU A 328 -3.76 7.84 -16.62
CA GLU A 328 -3.75 8.71 -17.80
C GLU A 328 -4.65 8.16 -18.91
N ALA A 329 -5.33 9.06 -19.60
CA ALA A 329 -6.06 8.80 -20.86
C ALA A 329 -6.14 10.09 -21.69
N ASP A 330 -5.88 10.01 -22.98
CA ASP A 330 -6.03 11.12 -23.95
C ASP A 330 -5.32 12.42 -23.52
N GLY A 331 -4.12 12.31 -22.91
CA GLY A 331 -3.36 13.45 -22.41
C GLY A 331 -3.89 14.09 -21.10
N LEU A 332 -4.92 13.50 -20.51
CA LEU A 332 -5.47 13.91 -19.23
C LEU A 332 -5.03 12.91 -18.14
N VAL A 333 -4.86 13.40 -16.90
CA VAL A 333 -4.41 12.57 -15.78
C VAL A 333 -5.32 12.74 -14.56
N ASN A 334 -5.75 11.65 -13.96
CA ASN A 334 -6.28 11.59 -12.61
C ASN A 334 -5.26 10.86 -11.73
N THR A 335 -4.61 11.57 -10.83
CA THR A 335 -3.60 10.95 -9.96
C THR A 335 -4.26 10.15 -8.84
N LEU A 336 -3.52 9.18 -8.28
CA LEU A 336 -3.94 8.43 -7.09
C LEU A 336 -4.22 9.38 -5.91
N ASP A 337 -3.38 10.40 -5.74
CA ASP A 337 -3.52 11.42 -4.69
C ASP A 337 -4.81 12.23 -4.85
N GLN A 338 -5.12 12.68 -6.07
CA GLN A 338 -6.38 13.38 -6.36
C GLN A 338 -7.60 12.51 -6.07
N PHE A 339 -7.56 11.23 -6.50
CA PHE A 339 -8.68 10.32 -6.31
C PHE A 339 -8.90 10.00 -4.82
N ALA A 340 -7.81 9.83 -4.05
CA ALA A 340 -7.88 9.67 -2.61
C ALA A 340 -8.48 10.90 -1.92
N ALA A 341 -8.04 12.10 -2.28
CA ALA A 341 -8.56 13.36 -1.75
C ALA A 341 -10.07 13.55 -2.06
N TRP A 342 -10.53 13.23 -3.27
CA TRP A 342 -11.95 13.27 -3.62
C TRP A 342 -12.79 12.26 -2.82
N SER A 343 -12.15 11.18 -2.36
CA SER A 343 -12.78 10.11 -1.58
C SER A 343 -12.72 10.36 -0.08
N ASP A 344 -12.14 11.48 0.39
CA ASP A 344 -11.83 11.74 1.80
C ASP A 344 -11.08 10.55 2.43
N SER A 345 -9.96 10.18 1.79
CA SER A 345 -9.20 8.97 2.11
C SER A 345 -7.71 9.18 1.87
N LEU A 346 -6.92 8.21 2.33
CA LEU A 346 -5.50 8.10 2.05
C LEU A 346 -5.27 7.14 0.87
N GLN A 347 -4.18 7.36 0.13
CA GLN A 347 -3.77 6.48 -0.97
C GLN A 347 -3.62 5.02 -0.51
N HIS A 348 -3.12 4.80 0.70
CA HIS A 348 -3.00 3.47 1.32
C HIS A 348 -4.35 2.76 1.44
N GLU A 349 -5.35 3.45 1.99
CA GLU A 349 -6.70 2.92 2.18
C GLU A 349 -7.37 2.65 0.84
N LEU A 350 -7.22 3.59 -0.10
CA LEU A 350 -7.79 3.46 -1.42
C LEU A 350 -7.27 2.22 -2.16
N LEU A 351 -5.95 2.05 -2.22
CA LEU A 351 -5.33 0.91 -2.90
C LEU A 351 -5.70 -0.42 -2.23
N CYS A 352 -5.57 -0.52 -0.90
CA CYS A 352 -5.93 -1.73 -0.16
C CYS A 352 -7.43 -2.05 -0.26
N GLY A 353 -8.27 -1.05 -0.50
CA GLY A 353 -9.71 -1.20 -0.70
C GLY A 353 -10.11 -1.72 -2.08
N LEU A 354 -9.22 -1.76 -3.06
CA LEU A 354 -9.53 -2.31 -4.38
C LEU A 354 -9.84 -3.81 -4.27
N GLY A 355 -11.11 -4.16 -4.47
CA GLY A 355 -11.66 -5.47 -4.19
C GLY A 355 -11.16 -6.58 -5.13
N PRO A 356 -11.35 -7.85 -4.75
CA PRO A 356 -10.92 -9.02 -5.54
C PRO A 356 -11.73 -9.20 -6.84
N ARG A 357 -12.87 -8.50 -6.98
CA ARG A 357 -13.68 -8.52 -8.20
C ARG A 357 -13.03 -7.76 -9.37
N LEU A 358 -12.00 -6.97 -9.10
CA LEU A 358 -11.22 -6.27 -10.12
C LEU A 358 -10.01 -7.14 -10.52
N PRO A 359 -9.94 -7.67 -11.74
CA PRO A 359 -8.72 -8.31 -12.23
C PRO A 359 -7.53 -7.34 -12.17
N ARG A 360 -6.34 -7.85 -11.80
CA ARG A 360 -5.07 -7.13 -11.93
C ARG A 360 -4.42 -7.56 -13.23
N ILE A 361 -4.06 -6.57 -14.05
CA ILE A 361 -3.37 -6.75 -15.32
C ILE A 361 -1.97 -6.19 -15.15
N TYR A 362 -0.98 -6.99 -15.39
CA TYR A 362 0.43 -6.62 -15.23
C TYR A 362 1.05 -6.37 -16.60
N ASP A 363 1.61 -5.18 -16.77
CA ASP A 363 2.36 -4.74 -17.95
C ASP A 363 3.84 -4.57 -17.64
#